data_fbb2e8d2701bbe7ad5142dc89a20d746
#
_entry.id   fbb2e8d2701bbe7ad5142dc89a20d746
#
_cell.length_a   1.000
_cell.length_b   1.000
_cell.length_c   1.000
_cell.angle_alpha   90.00
_cell.angle_beta   90.00
_cell.angle_gamma   90.00
#
_symmetry.space_group_name_H-M   'P 1'
#
loop_
_entity.id
_entity.type
_entity.pdbx_description
1 polymer ?
#
loop_
_entity_poly.entity_id
_entity_poly.type
_entity_poly.pdbx_seq_one_letter_code
_entity_poly.pdbx_strand_id
1 'polypeptide(L)'
;VYLICLSFLYSVIQLNFIFEWLEGIIRLVSQVASRPLVFGQPNAWLLILLLISLALVYDLRKNIKKITVLSLLITGLFFLTKHPLENEITMLDVGQGESIFLRDVTGKTILIDVGGKAEADKKIEKWQEKTTTRNAQRSLIPYLKSRGVAKIDQLILTNTAREHVGDLLEVSKAFHIGEILVSKGSLKQKELVAEIQATQTKVRSVSV
;
A
#
# COMPACT_ATOMS: atom_id res chain seq x y z
N VAL A 1 -7.02 -49.03 32.28
CA VAL A 1 -6.34 -48.86 31.00
C VAL A 1 -7.31 -48.33 29.91
N TYR A 2 -8.52 -48.92 29.71
CA TYR A 2 -9.47 -48.53 28.69
C TYR A 2 -9.97 -47.08 28.83
N LEU A 3 -10.28 -46.61 30.02
CA LEU A 3 -10.74 -45.25 30.28
C LEU A 3 -9.66 -44.20 30.00
N ILE A 4 -8.40 -44.53 30.26
CA ILE A 4 -7.25 -43.64 29.98
C ILE A 4 -7.04 -43.51 28.44
N CYS A 5 -7.15 -44.62 27.70
CA CYS A 5 -7.06 -44.59 26.24
C CYS A 5 -8.21 -43.79 25.61
N LEU A 6 -9.44 -43.93 26.14
CA LEU A 6 -10.61 -43.17 25.65
C LEU A 6 -10.50 -41.67 25.94
N SER A 7 -10.00 -41.28 27.11
CA SER A 7 -9.77 -39.87 27.46
C SER A 7 -8.66 -39.26 26.62
N PHE A 8 -7.61 -40.00 26.32
CA PHE A 8 -6.54 -39.56 25.45
C PHE A 8 -7.03 -39.38 24.01
N LEU A 9 -7.80 -40.34 23.48
CA LEU A 9 -8.40 -40.27 22.15
C LEU A 9 -9.34 -39.07 22.02
N TYR A 10 -10.19 -38.84 23.04
CA TYR A 10 -11.08 -37.68 23.11
C TYR A 10 -10.30 -36.36 23.11
N SER A 11 -9.19 -36.29 23.87
CA SER A 11 -8.32 -35.12 23.92
C SER A 11 -7.64 -34.83 22.57
N VAL A 12 -7.21 -35.86 21.85
CA VAL A 12 -6.59 -35.71 20.50
C VAL A 12 -7.65 -35.24 19.48
N ILE A 13 -8.87 -35.74 19.54
CA ILE A 13 -9.96 -35.29 18.65
C ILE A 13 -10.30 -33.82 18.91
N GLN A 14 -10.37 -33.38 20.15
CA GLN A 14 -10.60 -31.99 20.54
C GLN A 14 -9.48 -31.07 20.04
N LEU A 15 -8.22 -31.51 20.13
CA LEU A 15 -7.06 -30.78 19.62
C LEU A 15 -7.13 -30.61 18.10
N ASN A 16 -7.47 -31.65 17.35
CA ASN A 16 -7.62 -31.57 15.89
C ASN A 16 -8.72 -30.59 15.48
N PHE A 17 -9.87 -30.59 16.16
CA PHE A 17 -10.93 -29.63 15.91
C PHE A 17 -10.48 -28.18 16.13
N ILE A 18 -9.70 -27.92 17.18
CA ILE A 18 -9.15 -26.58 17.46
C ILE A 18 -8.15 -26.19 16.37
N PHE A 19 -7.33 -27.11 15.89
CA PHE A 19 -6.37 -26.84 14.81
C PHE A 19 -7.07 -26.53 13.49
N GLU A 20 -8.10 -27.31 13.10
CA GLU A 20 -8.89 -27.03 11.88
C GLU A 20 -9.59 -25.68 11.95
N TRP A 21 -10.13 -25.34 13.11
CA TRP A 21 -10.78 -24.04 13.33
C TRP A 21 -9.78 -22.88 13.25
N LEU A 22 -8.60 -23.01 13.86
CA LEU A 22 -7.51 -22.06 13.75
C LEU A 22 -7.02 -21.91 12.31
N GLU A 23 -6.86 -23.01 11.58
CA GLU A 23 -6.47 -22.98 10.18
C GLU A 23 -7.53 -22.28 9.32
N GLY A 24 -8.81 -22.51 9.57
CA GLY A 24 -9.93 -21.81 8.96
C GLY A 24 -9.87 -20.29 9.18
N ILE A 25 -9.60 -19.86 10.40
CA ILE A 25 -9.42 -18.44 10.73
C ILE A 25 -8.18 -17.86 10.02
N ILE A 26 -7.05 -18.57 10.06
CA ILE A 26 -5.82 -18.12 9.39
C ILE A 26 -6.04 -17.98 7.89
N ARG A 27 -6.72 -18.91 7.24
CA ARG A 27 -7.09 -18.83 5.82
C ARG A 27 -8.00 -17.64 5.54
N LEU A 28 -9.02 -17.41 6.37
CA LEU A 28 -9.93 -16.28 6.22
C LEU A 28 -9.21 -14.94 6.41
N VAL A 29 -8.36 -14.83 7.43
CA VAL A 29 -7.52 -13.65 7.67
C VAL A 29 -6.55 -13.44 6.52
N SER A 30 -5.91 -14.50 5.99
CA SER A 30 -4.98 -14.38 4.87
C SER A 30 -5.67 -13.93 3.57
N GLN A 31 -6.90 -14.36 3.32
CA GLN A 31 -7.70 -13.88 2.17
C GLN A 31 -8.05 -12.40 2.29
N VAL A 32 -8.37 -11.93 3.49
CA VAL A 32 -8.63 -10.51 3.76
C VAL A 32 -7.32 -9.70 3.72
N ALA A 33 -6.24 -10.26 4.27
CA ALA A 33 -4.92 -9.62 4.31
C ALA A 33 -4.20 -9.61 2.94
N SER A 34 -4.69 -10.34 1.94
CA SER A 34 -4.14 -10.28 0.57
C SER A 34 -4.31 -8.91 -0.09
N ARG A 35 -5.19 -8.06 0.46
CA ARG A 35 -5.29 -6.65 0.10
C ARG A 35 -4.76 -5.81 1.27
N PRO A 36 -3.52 -5.31 1.21
CA PRO A 36 -2.99 -4.50 2.29
C PRO A 36 -3.89 -3.29 2.53
N LEU A 37 -4.46 -3.21 3.72
CA LEU A 37 -5.18 -2.01 4.15
C LEU A 37 -4.13 -0.93 4.42
N VAL A 38 -4.00 -0.01 3.49
CA VAL A 38 -3.11 1.14 3.67
C VAL A 38 -3.82 2.16 4.56
N PHE A 39 -3.38 2.23 5.79
CA PHE A 39 -3.79 3.27 6.74
C PHE A 39 -2.72 4.36 6.68
N GLY A 40 -3.09 5.57 6.28
CA GLY A 40 -2.17 6.70 6.36
C GLY A 40 -1.62 6.90 7.78
N GLN A 41 -0.60 7.71 7.91
CA GLN A 41 -0.04 8.06 9.22
C GLN A 41 -1.12 8.81 10.03
N PRO A 42 -1.59 8.26 11.17
CA PRO A 42 -2.64 8.90 11.95
C PRO A 42 -2.10 10.19 12.58
N ASN A 43 -2.90 11.22 12.64
CA ASN A 43 -2.58 12.42 13.38
C ASN A 43 -2.45 12.08 14.88
N ALA A 44 -1.55 12.76 15.60
CA ALA A 44 -1.32 12.55 17.03
C ALA A 44 -2.60 12.59 17.86
N TRP A 45 -3.51 13.50 17.55
CA TRP A 45 -4.82 13.60 18.20
C TRP A 45 -5.69 12.36 18.00
N LEU A 46 -5.63 11.75 16.83
CA LEU A 46 -6.32 10.49 16.52
C LEU A 46 -5.78 9.33 17.35
N LEU A 47 -4.46 9.26 17.52
CA LEU A 47 -3.84 8.24 18.37
C LEU A 47 -4.26 8.41 19.84
N ILE A 48 -4.28 9.65 20.34
CA ILE A 48 -4.74 9.94 21.69
C ILE A 48 -6.20 9.51 21.86
N LEU A 49 -7.06 9.86 20.89
CA LEU A 49 -8.49 9.53 20.93
C LEU A 49 -8.71 8.01 20.84
N LEU A 50 -7.89 7.30 20.06
CA LEU A 50 -7.88 5.84 20.01
C LEU A 50 -7.50 5.22 21.35
N LEU A 51 -6.44 5.71 22.01
CA LEU A 51 -6.01 5.23 23.32
C LEU A 51 -7.07 5.47 24.40
N ILE A 52 -7.67 6.67 24.42
CA ILE A 52 -8.78 6.99 25.34
C ILE A 52 -9.96 6.05 25.08
N SER A 53 -10.30 5.79 23.82
CA SER A 53 -11.40 4.90 23.48
C SER A 53 -11.15 3.45 23.89
N LEU A 54 -9.90 2.97 23.75
CA LEU A 54 -9.50 1.65 24.23
C LEU A 54 -9.63 1.54 25.75
N ALA A 55 -9.21 2.56 26.49
CA ALA A 55 -9.38 2.62 27.93
C ALA A 55 -10.87 2.61 28.35
N LEU A 56 -11.71 3.38 27.64
CA LEU A 56 -13.15 3.39 27.87
C LEU A 56 -13.81 2.05 27.54
N VAL A 57 -13.38 1.36 26.48
CA VAL A 57 -13.87 0.02 26.14
C VAL A 57 -13.53 -0.96 27.27
N TYR A 58 -12.34 -0.87 27.85
CA TYR A 58 -11.94 -1.71 28.97
C TYR A 58 -12.79 -1.45 30.21
N ASP A 59 -13.07 -0.21 30.54
CA ASP A 59 -13.91 0.18 31.68
C ASP A 59 -15.38 -0.21 31.46
N LEU A 60 -15.90 -0.02 30.25
CA LEU A 60 -17.29 -0.31 29.87
C LEU A 60 -17.55 -1.77 29.49
N ARG A 61 -16.59 -2.69 29.65
CA ARG A 61 -16.66 -4.10 29.24
C ARG A 61 -17.92 -4.87 29.70
N LYS A 62 -18.58 -4.39 30.74
CA LYS A 62 -19.86 -4.94 31.24
C LYS A 62 -21.08 -4.50 30.43
N ASN A 63 -20.97 -3.49 29.56
CA ASN A 63 -22.09 -2.92 28.82
C ASN A 63 -21.85 -2.98 27.29
N ILE A 64 -22.20 -4.13 26.71
CA ILE A 64 -21.97 -4.42 25.30
C ILE A 64 -22.53 -3.33 24.35
N LYS A 65 -23.70 -2.77 24.65
CA LYS A 65 -24.33 -1.75 23.81
C LYS A 65 -23.48 -0.47 23.72
N LYS A 66 -22.92 -0.02 24.85
CA LYS A 66 -22.05 1.18 24.87
C LYS A 66 -20.74 0.93 24.14
N ILE A 67 -20.16 -0.28 24.28
CA ILE A 67 -18.96 -0.68 23.54
C ILE A 67 -19.21 -0.65 22.03
N THR A 68 -20.33 -1.22 21.57
CA THR A 68 -20.67 -1.25 20.13
C THR A 68 -20.82 0.17 19.56
N VAL A 69 -21.54 1.07 20.27
CA VAL A 69 -21.68 2.45 19.83
C VAL A 69 -20.35 3.18 19.79
N LEU A 70 -19.51 3.02 20.81
CA LEU A 70 -18.19 3.63 20.86
C LEU A 70 -17.27 3.12 19.74
N SER A 71 -17.28 1.81 19.49
CA SER A 71 -16.53 1.18 18.39
C SER A 71 -16.97 1.70 17.02
N LEU A 72 -18.29 1.85 16.79
CA LEU A 72 -18.81 2.42 15.55
C LEU A 72 -18.42 3.88 15.37
N LEU A 73 -18.44 4.69 16.44
CA LEU A 73 -18.00 6.09 16.40
C LEU A 73 -16.52 6.21 16.04
N ILE A 74 -15.66 5.38 16.64
CA ILE A 74 -14.22 5.37 16.36
C ILE A 74 -13.96 4.95 14.91
N THR A 75 -14.63 3.89 14.46
CA THR A 75 -14.51 3.41 13.08
C THR A 75 -14.98 4.49 12.10
N GLY A 76 -16.10 5.15 12.37
CA GLY A 76 -16.60 6.26 11.55
C GLY A 76 -15.62 7.44 11.50
N LEU A 77 -15.07 7.85 12.64
CA LEU A 77 -14.07 8.91 12.72
C LEU A 77 -12.81 8.57 11.92
N PHE A 78 -12.37 7.30 12.02
CA PHE A 78 -11.21 6.81 11.27
C PHE A 78 -11.45 6.86 9.75
N PHE A 79 -12.65 6.51 9.28
CA PHE A 79 -12.99 6.63 7.86
C PHE A 79 -13.05 8.08 7.39
N LEU A 80 -13.56 8.99 8.21
CA LEU A 80 -13.59 10.43 7.90
C LEU A 80 -12.19 11.03 7.71
N THR A 81 -11.19 10.53 8.44
CA THR A 81 -9.81 11.03 8.32
C THR A 81 -9.05 10.52 7.09
N LYS A 82 -9.61 9.56 6.35
CA LYS A 82 -9.01 9.09 5.08
C LYS A 82 -9.14 10.10 3.94
N HIS A 83 -10.13 10.99 4.00
CA HIS A 83 -10.31 12.00 2.97
C HIS A 83 -9.48 13.25 3.31
N PRO A 84 -8.63 13.72 2.39
CA PRO A 84 -7.91 14.97 2.60
C PRO A 84 -8.91 16.12 2.68
N LEU A 85 -8.67 17.05 3.59
CA LEU A 85 -9.51 18.25 3.73
C LEU A 85 -9.19 19.30 2.63
N GLU A 86 -8.02 19.18 2.01
CA GLU A 86 -7.50 20.12 1.02
C GLU A 86 -6.85 19.36 -0.13
N ASN A 87 -6.75 20.04 -1.28
CA ASN A 87 -5.96 19.52 -2.40
C ASN A 87 -4.48 19.52 -2.01
N GLU A 88 -3.80 18.43 -2.31
CA GLU A 88 -2.40 18.24 -1.99
C GLU A 88 -1.57 18.15 -3.27
N ILE A 89 -0.51 18.95 -3.34
CA ILE A 89 0.51 18.87 -4.38
C ILE A 89 1.85 18.78 -3.67
N THR A 90 2.58 17.70 -3.90
CA THR A 90 3.88 17.47 -3.26
C THR A 90 4.91 17.03 -4.26
N MET A 91 6.03 17.73 -4.34
CA MET A 91 7.23 17.27 -5.03
C MET A 91 7.97 16.30 -4.10
N LEU A 92 8.27 15.11 -4.61
CA LEU A 92 8.89 14.04 -3.84
C LEU A 92 10.38 14.00 -4.11
N ASP A 93 11.16 13.93 -3.06
CA ASP A 93 12.60 13.65 -3.17
C ASP A 93 12.81 12.18 -3.49
N VAL A 94 12.97 11.89 -4.76
CA VAL A 94 13.27 10.55 -5.30
C VAL A 94 14.76 10.39 -5.66
N GLY A 95 15.60 11.31 -5.19
CA GLY A 95 17.05 11.34 -5.47
C GLY A 95 17.33 11.96 -6.84
N GLN A 96 17.95 11.18 -7.74
CA GLN A 96 18.14 11.62 -9.13
C GLN A 96 16.85 11.33 -9.89
N GLY A 97 16.06 12.36 -10.16
CA GLY A 97 14.80 12.22 -10.88
C GLY A 97 13.70 13.09 -10.31
N GLU A 98 12.55 13.03 -10.92
CA GLU A 98 11.40 13.82 -10.56
C GLU A 98 10.20 12.93 -10.27
N SER A 99 9.41 13.32 -9.27
CA SER A 99 8.12 12.72 -9.00
C SER A 99 7.22 13.74 -8.30
N ILE A 100 6.02 13.95 -8.81
CA ILE A 100 5.06 14.88 -8.24
C ILE A 100 3.77 14.11 -7.92
N PHE A 101 3.37 14.19 -6.67
CA PHE A 101 2.13 13.59 -6.19
C PHE A 101 1.05 14.66 -6.07
N LEU A 102 -0.13 14.36 -6.62
CA LEU A 102 -1.32 15.20 -6.49
C LEU A 102 -2.45 14.36 -5.93
N ARG A 103 -3.20 14.95 -5.01
CA ARG A 103 -4.43 14.36 -4.48
C ARG A 103 -5.46 15.44 -4.27
N ASP A 104 -6.68 15.21 -4.75
CA ASP A 104 -7.80 16.12 -4.54
C ASP A 104 -8.60 15.77 -3.27
N VAL A 105 -9.51 16.65 -2.89
CA VAL A 105 -10.40 16.46 -1.73
C VAL A 105 -11.33 15.26 -1.86
N THR A 106 -11.55 14.74 -3.07
CA THR A 106 -12.35 13.52 -3.31
C THR A 106 -11.53 12.25 -3.07
N GLY A 107 -10.22 12.40 -2.85
CA GLY A 107 -9.26 11.31 -2.67
C GLY A 107 -8.72 10.75 -3.98
N LYS A 108 -9.00 11.36 -5.14
CA LYS A 108 -8.42 10.98 -6.43
C LYS A 108 -6.94 11.32 -6.44
N THR A 109 -6.12 10.36 -6.89
CA THR A 109 -4.66 10.44 -6.84
C THR A 109 -4.06 10.45 -8.24
N ILE A 110 -3.14 11.37 -8.48
CA ILE A 110 -2.37 11.46 -9.71
C ILE A 110 -0.89 11.47 -9.31
N LEU A 111 -0.09 10.66 -9.99
CA LEU A 111 1.36 10.66 -9.85
C LEU A 111 1.97 11.06 -11.18
N ILE A 112 2.88 12.02 -11.18
CA ILE A 112 3.62 12.45 -12.35
C ILE A 112 5.05 12.00 -12.16
N ASP A 113 5.52 11.11 -13.03
CA ASP A 113 6.79 10.42 -12.98
C ASP A 113 7.02 9.62 -11.68
N VAL A 114 7.91 8.68 -11.72
CA VAL A 114 8.16 7.76 -10.61
C VAL A 114 9.61 7.82 -10.11
N GLY A 115 10.41 8.66 -10.74
CA GLY A 115 11.84 8.70 -10.49
C GLY A 115 12.57 7.48 -11.05
N GLY A 116 13.78 7.33 -10.65
CA GLY A 116 14.65 6.23 -11.04
C GLY A 116 16.11 6.64 -10.92
N LYS A 117 17.01 5.72 -11.18
CA LYS A 117 18.43 6.04 -11.29
C LYS A 117 18.78 6.25 -12.75
N ALA A 118 19.40 7.39 -13.04
CA ALA A 118 20.12 7.56 -14.31
C ALA A 118 21.11 6.39 -14.46
N GLU A 119 21.15 5.76 -15.63
CA GLU A 119 22.19 4.78 -15.93
C GLU A 119 23.55 5.49 -15.86
N ALA A 120 24.28 5.25 -14.79
CA ALA A 120 25.67 5.60 -14.78
C ALA A 120 26.36 4.63 -15.76
N ASP A 121 26.94 5.16 -16.84
CA ASP A 121 27.78 4.47 -17.86
C ASP A 121 29.04 3.78 -17.28
N LYS A 122 29.09 3.54 -15.99
CA LYS A 122 30.18 2.82 -15.34
C LYS A 122 29.81 1.35 -15.30
N LYS A 123 30.57 0.52 -16.00
CA LYS A 123 30.67 -0.93 -15.73
C LYS A 123 30.93 -1.10 -14.23
N ILE A 124 29.87 -1.24 -13.46
CA ILE A 124 29.98 -1.56 -12.04
C ILE A 124 30.40 -3.03 -12.00
N GLU A 125 31.60 -3.29 -11.45
CA GLU A 125 32.06 -4.64 -11.17
C GLU A 125 31.03 -5.35 -10.26
N LYS A 126 30.73 -6.62 -10.53
CA LYS A 126 29.70 -7.41 -9.83
C LYS A 126 29.78 -7.36 -8.29
N TRP A 127 30.96 -7.14 -7.72
CA TRP A 127 31.19 -7.00 -6.28
C TRP A 127 30.79 -5.61 -5.74
N GLN A 128 30.63 -4.62 -6.61
CA GLN A 128 30.17 -3.26 -6.27
C GLN A 128 28.63 -3.14 -6.38
N GLU A 129 27.95 -4.14 -6.90
CA GLU A 129 26.49 -4.27 -6.80
C GLU A 129 26.08 -4.45 -5.34
N LYS A 130 26.29 -3.40 -4.52
CA LYS A 130 25.49 -3.24 -3.33
C LYS A 130 24.04 -3.32 -3.78
N THR A 131 23.24 -4.12 -3.09
CA THR A 131 21.76 -4.14 -3.18
C THR A 131 21.28 -2.70 -3.02
N THR A 132 21.38 -1.93 -4.09
CA THR A 132 20.96 -0.53 -4.08
C THR A 132 19.45 -0.54 -4.12
N THR A 133 18.86 -0.43 -2.94
CA THR A 133 17.42 -0.24 -2.77
C THR A 133 17.00 0.86 -3.76
N ARG A 134 16.01 0.56 -4.60
CA ARG A 134 15.52 1.51 -5.60
C ARG A 134 14.97 2.75 -4.90
N ASN A 135 15.10 3.92 -5.53
CA ASN A 135 14.69 5.18 -4.93
C ASN A 135 13.22 5.19 -4.55
N ALA A 136 12.33 4.60 -5.38
CA ALA A 136 10.93 4.47 -5.05
C ALA A 136 10.68 3.71 -3.74
N GLN A 137 11.46 2.67 -3.42
CA GLN A 137 11.32 1.90 -2.17
C GLN A 137 11.77 2.70 -0.94
N ARG A 138 12.67 3.67 -1.10
CA ARG A 138 13.22 4.46 0.01
C ARG A 138 12.38 5.68 0.34
N SER A 139 11.81 6.34 -0.65
CA SER A 139 11.09 7.62 -0.49
C SER A 139 9.66 7.58 -1.00
N LEU A 140 9.43 7.32 -2.27
CA LEU A 140 8.13 7.44 -2.94
C LEU A 140 7.07 6.50 -2.32
N ILE A 141 7.36 5.21 -2.26
CA ILE A 141 6.40 4.20 -1.74
C ILE A 141 6.08 4.43 -0.26
N PRO A 142 7.07 4.63 0.65
CA PRO A 142 6.79 4.96 2.04
C PRO A 142 5.98 6.26 2.20
N TYR A 143 6.29 7.30 1.42
CA TYR A 143 5.54 8.54 1.46
C TYR A 143 4.07 8.32 1.09
N LEU A 144 3.78 7.71 -0.07
CA LEU A 144 2.42 7.45 -0.51
C LEU A 144 1.64 6.60 0.50
N LYS A 145 2.29 5.58 1.08
CA LYS A 145 1.68 4.76 2.15
C LYS A 145 1.40 5.57 3.41
N SER A 146 2.30 6.47 3.81
CA SER A 146 2.09 7.33 4.98
C SER A 146 0.93 8.30 4.79
N ARG A 147 0.66 8.70 3.54
CA ARG A 147 -0.50 9.53 3.17
C ARG A 147 -1.78 8.73 2.98
N GLY A 148 -1.77 7.42 3.22
CA GLY A 148 -2.96 6.57 3.12
C GLY A 148 -3.36 6.25 1.68
N VAL A 149 -2.46 6.43 0.70
CA VAL A 149 -2.71 6.09 -0.69
C VAL A 149 -2.74 4.57 -0.83
N ALA A 150 -3.88 4.04 -1.25
CA ALA A 150 -4.07 2.61 -1.51
C ALA A 150 -3.94 2.26 -2.99
N LYS A 151 -4.21 3.23 -3.88
CA LYS A 151 -4.13 3.10 -5.33
C LYS A 151 -3.71 4.43 -5.94
N ILE A 152 -3.16 4.37 -7.15
CA ILE A 152 -2.86 5.54 -7.99
C ILE A 152 -3.89 5.54 -9.11
N ASP A 153 -4.76 6.55 -9.17
CA ASP A 153 -5.81 6.58 -10.18
C ASP A 153 -5.23 6.86 -11.57
N GLN A 154 -4.26 7.76 -11.66
CA GLN A 154 -3.58 8.10 -12.90
C GLN A 154 -2.07 8.26 -12.66
N LEU A 155 -1.27 7.63 -13.50
CA LEU A 155 0.18 7.83 -13.57
C LEU A 155 0.51 8.50 -14.90
N ILE A 156 1.14 9.67 -14.85
CA ILE A 156 1.56 10.43 -16.04
C ILE A 156 3.08 10.26 -16.19
N LEU A 157 3.53 9.75 -17.32
CA LEU A 157 4.95 9.65 -17.65
C LEU A 157 5.29 10.76 -18.64
N THR A 158 6.07 11.73 -18.19
CA THR A 158 6.39 12.93 -18.97
C THR A 158 7.54 12.72 -19.95
N ASN A 159 8.48 11.85 -19.57
CA ASN A 159 9.68 11.54 -20.33
C ASN A 159 9.90 10.03 -20.36
N THR A 160 10.87 9.58 -21.15
CA THR A 160 11.28 8.19 -21.30
C THR A 160 12.63 7.90 -20.63
N ALA A 161 13.28 8.93 -20.12
CA ALA A 161 14.58 8.81 -19.46
C ALA A 161 14.44 8.06 -18.11
N ARG A 162 15.44 7.28 -17.74
CA ARG A 162 15.45 6.44 -16.55
C ARG A 162 15.18 7.19 -15.24
N GLU A 163 15.55 8.44 -15.16
CA GLU A 163 15.29 9.32 -14.02
C GLU A 163 13.81 9.65 -13.82
N HIS A 164 12.96 9.41 -14.82
CA HIS A 164 11.50 9.63 -14.77
C HIS A 164 10.71 8.34 -14.66
N VAL A 165 11.17 7.26 -15.30
CA VAL A 165 10.40 6.02 -15.43
C VAL A 165 11.07 4.79 -14.81
N GLY A 166 12.30 4.92 -14.32
CA GLY A 166 13.15 3.79 -13.91
C GLY A 166 12.57 2.93 -12.79
N ASP A 167 11.75 3.49 -11.93
CA ASP A 167 11.12 2.79 -10.80
C ASP A 167 9.66 2.39 -11.06
N LEU A 168 9.19 2.43 -12.34
CA LEU A 168 7.81 2.12 -12.72
C LEU A 168 7.35 0.74 -12.24
N LEU A 169 8.15 -0.29 -12.44
CA LEU A 169 7.82 -1.66 -12.01
C LEU A 169 7.71 -1.79 -10.49
N GLU A 170 8.55 -1.08 -9.74
CA GLU A 170 8.50 -1.13 -8.28
C GLU A 170 7.22 -0.44 -7.75
N VAL A 171 6.84 0.67 -8.36
CA VAL A 171 5.59 1.39 -8.01
C VAL A 171 4.37 0.55 -8.37
N SER A 172 4.36 -0.10 -9.54
CA SER A 172 3.25 -0.96 -9.97
C SER A 172 3.07 -2.23 -9.11
N LYS A 173 4.16 -2.74 -8.51
CA LYS A 173 4.08 -3.83 -7.53
C LYS A 173 3.50 -3.37 -6.19
N ALA A 174 3.78 -2.12 -5.81
CA ALA A 174 3.37 -1.58 -4.52
C ALA A 174 1.94 -1.02 -4.51
N PHE A 175 1.47 -0.52 -5.67
CA PHE A 175 0.16 0.13 -5.83
C PHE A 175 -0.54 -0.35 -7.08
N HIS A 176 -1.87 -0.48 -7.00
CA HIS A 176 -2.68 -0.62 -8.20
C HIS A 176 -2.73 0.71 -8.95
N ILE A 177 -2.33 0.71 -10.22
CA ILE A 177 -2.39 1.89 -11.10
C ILE A 177 -3.61 1.73 -11.99
N GLY A 178 -4.51 2.72 -11.96
CA GLY A 178 -5.75 2.70 -12.74
C GLY A 178 -5.49 2.92 -14.23
N GLU A 179 -4.69 3.93 -14.57
CA GLU A 179 -4.36 4.28 -15.95
C GLU A 179 -2.97 4.92 -16.03
N ILE A 180 -2.21 4.57 -17.08
CA ILE A 180 -0.93 5.22 -17.41
C ILE A 180 -1.14 6.13 -18.62
N LEU A 181 -0.77 7.39 -18.46
CA LEU A 181 -0.81 8.42 -19.51
C LEU A 181 0.59 8.65 -20.04
N VAL A 182 0.77 8.52 -21.34
CA VAL A 182 2.07 8.72 -22.01
C VAL A 182 1.91 9.50 -23.30
N SER A 183 2.96 10.19 -23.75
CA SER A 183 2.94 10.82 -25.06
C SER A 183 2.99 9.77 -26.19
N LYS A 184 2.44 10.07 -27.36
CA LYS A 184 2.57 9.21 -28.55
C LYS A 184 4.04 8.99 -28.93
N GLY A 185 4.90 9.98 -28.70
CA GLY A 185 6.35 9.90 -28.93
C GLY A 185 7.03 8.88 -28.04
N SER A 186 6.69 8.85 -26.76
CA SER A 186 7.22 7.92 -25.77
C SER A 186 6.92 6.46 -26.10
N LEU A 187 5.79 6.18 -26.73
CA LEU A 187 5.41 4.82 -27.15
C LEU A 187 6.26 4.25 -28.29
N LYS A 188 7.13 5.04 -28.90
CA LYS A 188 8.11 4.54 -29.88
C LYS A 188 9.31 3.84 -29.22
N GLN A 189 9.55 4.07 -27.95
CA GLN A 189 10.65 3.44 -27.21
C GLN A 189 10.25 2.04 -26.74
N LYS A 190 10.87 1.01 -27.32
CA LYS A 190 10.55 -0.40 -27.06
C LYS A 190 10.73 -0.79 -25.58
N GLU A 191 11.75 -0.24 -24.91
CA GLU A 191 12.05 -0.53 -23.51
C GLU A 191 10.92 -0.05 -22.59
N LEU A 192 10.49 1.22 -22.75
CA LEU A 192 9.38 1.76 -21.99
C LEU A 192 8.08 0.98 -22.23
N VAL A 193 7.80 0.65 -23.50
CA VAL A 193 6.61 -0.15 -23.84
C VAL A 193 6.63 -1.51 -23.16
N ALA A 194 7.78 -2.19 -23.13
CA ALA A 194 7.93 -3.48 -22.45
C ALA A 194 7.69 -3.35 -20.93
N GLU A 195 8.23 -2.30 -20.30
CA GLU A 195 8.00 -2.03 -18.86
C GLU A 195 6.53 -1.72 -18.58
N ILE A 196 5.89 -0.88 -19.38
CA ILE A 196 4.46 -0.57 -19.24
C ILE A 196 3.61 -1.85 -19.41
N GLN A 197 3.89 -2.69 -20.40
CA GLN A 197 3.18 -3.96 -20.59
C GLN A 197 3.34 -4.89 -19.38
N ALA A 198 4.51 -4.92 -18.76
CA ALA A 198 4.76 -5.70 -17.57
C ALA A 198 3.91 -5.25 -16.35
N THR A 199 3.44 -4.00 -16.33
CA THR A 199 2.54 -3.50 -15.27
C THR A 199 1.10 -4.00 -15.43
N GLN A 200 0.71 -4.53 -16.59
CA GLN A 200 -0.66 -4.96 -16.92
C GLN A 200 -1.71 -3.85 -16.72
N THR A 201 -1.29 -2.60 -16.81
CA THR A 201 -2.14 -1.43 -16.57
C THR A 201 -2.68 -0.88 -17.88
N LYS A 202 -3.88 -0.32 -17.84
CA LYS A 202 -4.47 0.38 -19.00
C LYS A 202 -3.60 1.59 -19.39
N VAL A 203 -3.28 1.71 -20.67
CA VAL A 203 -2.46 2.79 -21.22
C VAL A 203 -3.30 3.67 -22.13
N ARG A 204 -3.16 4.97 -21.96
CA ARG A 204 -3.76 5.97 -22.84
C ARG A 204 -2.70 6.92 -23.37
N SER A 205 -2.60 7.01 -24.69
CA SER A 205 -1.73 7.98 -25.34
C SER A 205 -2.39 9.36 -25.40
N VAL A 206 -1.61 10.39 -25.05
CA VAL A 206 -2.02 11.79 -25.19
C VAL A 206 -1.25 12.40 -26.36
N SER A 207 -1.97 13.07 -27.27
CA SER A 207 -1.34 13.93 -28.29
C SER A 207 -1.29 15.35 -27.74
N VAL A 208 -0.11 15.90 -27.65
CA VAL A 208 0.12 17.34 -27.46
C VAL A 208 0.09 17.96 -28.83
#